data_b1115e4e0fed8b9d86788a9277dc2d4c
#
_entry.id   b1115e4e0fed8b9d86788a9277dc2d4c
#
_cell.length_a   1.000
_cell.length_b   1.000
_cell.length_c   1.000
_cell.angle_alpha   90.00
_cell.angle_beta   90.00
_cell.angle_gamma   90.00
#
_symmetry.space_group_name_H-M   'P 1'
#
loop_
_entity.id
_entity.type
_entity.pdbx_description
1 polymer ?
#
loop_
_entity_poly.entity_id
_entity_poly.type
_entity_poly.pdbx_seq_one_letter_code
_entity_poly.pdbx_strand_id
1 'polypeptide(L)'
;MLHEAGVYICGHSHIAGSAKNAEAYIWRGKSASDAVFEQGKAAAKKVAYEMSAGAPVTVLLGHEPASFLQALGGIMVTRRGSREGAPKQYMLCGRKHLGHITFDEVDFAVASLCAGFVYLISYPVTLQQTKLYLWKGSACSNEEISAARLAAMDLSETGEIIEVDNGAEFASFLRIFGADTTKASVPKTTPFWRQKTLAPDRFAAHLFRVQQFEEKPSLFTSLLNRRPSWNGRSPSRDNEEVKVAAKHISPFCQDDLEAEGIYLLDAHSELYLILGPLFASQQENVRDTLLAQALLFTAEYMDVAAEERPMAPKASVLFRGFPPDLKMLFRHWDEQRGLWGTAGLMAGMRASMAHEVKILPIDDVLTAVCQG
;
A
#
# COMPACT_ATOMS: atom_id res chain seq x y z
N MET A 1 -4.75 -6.60 18.26
CA MET A 1 -5.58 -6.06 17.15
C MET A 1 -5.88 -4.60 17.40
N LEU A 2 -5.58 -3.75 16.41
CA LEU A 2 -5.77 -2.30 16.46
C LEU A 2 -6.97 -1.92 15.59
N HIS A 3 -7.75 -0.92 16.00
CA HIS A 3 -8.92 -0.47 15.25
C HIS A 3 -8.75 0.97 14.77
N GLU A 4 -9.19 1.24 13.55
CA GLU A 4 -9.05 2.52 12.86
C GLU A 4 -9.62 3.73 13.62
N ALA A 5 -10.65 3.53 14.42
CA ALA A 5 -11.22 4.57 15.28
C ALA A 5 -10.54 4.69 16.66
N GLY A 6 -9.50 3.90 16.91
CA GLY A 6 -8.86 3.83 18.23
C GLY A 6 -7.55 4.59 18.32
N VAL A 7 -7.15 4.84 19.57
CA VAL A 7 -5.81 5.28 19.94
C VAL A 7 -5.24 4.26 20.92
N TYR A 8 -4.03 3.78 20.65
CA TYR A 8 -3.40 2.72 21.44
C TYR A 8 -2.02 3.17 21.91
N ILE A 9 -1.67 2.76 23.12
CA ILE A 9 -0.38 3.04 23.72
C ILE A 9 0.37 1.72 23.86
N CYS A 10 1.58 1.65 23.34
CA CYS A 10 2.46 0.51 23.44
C CYS A 10 3.73 0.92 24.19
N GLY A 11 4.01 0.27 25.32
CA GLY A 11 5.29 0.34 26.01
C GLY A 11 6.09 -0.92 25.70
N HIS A 12 7.31 -0.76 25.20
CA HIS A 12 8.20 -1.85 24.86
C HIS A 12 9.51 -1.74 25.62
N SER A 13 9.91 -2.81 26.30
CA SER A 13 11.20 -2.91 26.97
C SER A 13 11.99 -4.07 26.40
N HIS A 14 13.23 -3.83 26.02
CA HIS A 14 14.11 -4.86 25.50
C HIS A 14 15.54 -4.71 26.06
N ILE A 15 16.28 -5.80 26.03
CA ILE A 15 17.67 -5.82 26.43
C ILE A 15 18.54 -5.76 25.19
N ALA A 16 19.37 -4.73 25.07
CA ALA A 16 20.36 -4.58 24.01
C ALA A 16 21.76 -4.63 24.65
N GLY A 17 22.45 -5.76 24.50
CA GLY A 17 23.71 -6.02 25.21
C GLY A 17 23.50 -6.09 26.72
N SER A 18 24.14 -5.20 27.49
CA SER A 18 23.98 -5.07 28.94
C SER A 18 22.98 -4.00 29.37
N ALA A 19 22.46 -3.20 28.42
CA ALA A 19 21.57 -2.08 28.71
C ALA A 19 20.09 -2.49 28.51
N LYS A 20 19.24 -2.11 29.49
CA LYS A 20 17.79 -2.18 29.34
C LYS A 20 17.33 -0.90 28.66
N ASN A 21 16.78 -1.05 27.46
CA ASN A 21 16.17 0.03 26.69
C ASN A 21 14.64 -0.05 26.81
N ALA A 22 13.99 1.10 26.82
CA ALA A 22 12.54 1.20 26.85
C ALA A 22 12.09 2.25 25.84
N GLU A 23 11.02 1.93 25.12
CA GLU A 23 10.39 2.80 24.13
C GLU A 23 8.90 2.87 24.40
N ALA A 24 8.30 4.02 24.17
CA ALA A 24 6.87 4.22 24.26
C ALA A 24 6.34 4.75 22.92
N TYR A 25 5.23 4.19 22.49
CA TYR A 25 4.58 4.57 21.25
C TYR A 25 3.12 4.93 21.51
N ILE A 26 2.61 5.91 20.78
CA ILE A 26 1.19 6.18 20.67
C ILE A 26 0.76 5.99 19.22
N TRP A 27 -0.03 4.96 18.96
CA TRP A 27 -0.58 4.67 17.66
C TRP A 27 -1.95 5.31 17.52
N ARG A 28 -2.18 6.02 16.41
CA ARG A 28 -3.44 6.67 16.07
C ARG A 28 -4.04 6.07 14.82
N GLY A 29 -5.24 5.55 14.92
CA GLY A 29 -6.05 5.17 13.78
C GLY A 29 -6.60 6.39 13.04
N LYS A 30 -6.91 6.21 11.75
CA LYS A 30 -7.34 7.28 10.83
C LYS A 30 -8.62 7.99 11.28
N SER A 31 -9.58 7.23 11.83
CA SER A 31 -10.88 7.75 12.26
C SER A 31 -10.93 8.14 13.75
N ALA A 32 -9.77 8.07 14.44
CA ALA A 32 -9.69 8.46 15.85
C ALA A 32 -9.84 9.98 16.01
N SER A 33 -10.74 10.41 16.93
CA SER A 33 -10.96 11.83 17.17
C SER A 33 -9.75 12.51 17.79
N ASP A 34 -9.57 13.81 17.50
CA ASP A 34 -8.47 14.60 18.09
C ASP A 34 -8.55 14.64 19.62
N ALA A 35 -9.75 14.70 20.19
CA ALA A 35 -9.94 14.70 21.63
C ALA A 35 -9.40 13.43 22.29
N VAL A 36 -9.72 12.25 21.73
CA VAL A 36 -9.20 10.96 22.21
C VAL A 36 -7.68 10.88 22.03
N PHE A 37 -7.17 11.41 20.93
CA PHE A 37 -5.75 11.41 20.67
C PHE A 37 -4.97 12.30 21.65
N GLU A 38 -5.47 13.50 21.97
CA GLU A 38 -4.83 14.39 22.96
C GLU A 38 -4.84 13.77 24.37
N GLN A 39 -5.93 13.11 24.76
CA GLN A 39 -5.96 12.32 26.00
C GLN A 39 -4.93 11.18 25.98
N GLY A 40 -4.83 10.49 24.84
CA GLY A 40 -3.85 9.42 24.63
C GLY A 40 -2.39 9.91 24.77
N LYS A 41 -2.08 11.10 24.27
CA LYS A 41 -0.74 11.70 24.42
C LYS A 41 -0.35 11.91 25.89
N ALA A 42 -1.29 12.36 26.73
CA ALA A 42 -1.04 12.53 28.16
C ALA A 42 -0.76 11.16 28.82
N ALA A 43 -1.55 10.14 28.50
CA ALA A 43 -1.34 8.80 29.01
C ALA A 43 -0.03 8.17 28.49
N ALA A 44 0.32 8.37 27.22
CA ALA A 44 1.57 7.88 26.63
C ALA A 44 2.81 8.48 27.33
N LYS A 45 2.77 9.78 27.67
CA LYS A 45 3.84 10.43 28.45
C LYS A 45 4.00 9.80 29.84
N LYS A 46 2.88 9.46 30.49
CA LYS A 46 2.91 8.77 31.79
C LYS A 46 3.57 7.39 31.68
N VAL A 47 3.15 6.59 30.69
CA VAL A 47 3.74 5.27 30.43
C VAL A 47 5.25 5.40 30.13
N ALA A 48 5.65 6.33 29.28
CA ALA A 48 7.07 6.57 28.97
C ALA A 48 7.87 6.91 30.23
N TYR A 49 7.34 7.77 31.11
CA TYR A 49 7.97 8.12 32.36
C TYR A 49 8.12 6.91 33.31
N GLU A 50 7.06 6.12 33.48
CA GLU A 50 7.05 4.91 34.32
C GLU A 50 8.05 3.85 33.84
N MET A 51 8.26 3.77 32.53
CA MET A 51 9.22 2.84 31.91
C MET A 51 10.65 3.40 31.82
N SER A 52 10.89 4.65 32.22
CA SER A 52 12.14 5.37 31.97
C SER A 52 12.49 5.43 30.48
N ALA A 53 11.49 5.49 29.62
CA ALA A 53 11.64 5.67 28.18
C ALA A 53 11.80 7.16 27.82
N GLY A 54 12.26 7.42 26.59
CA GLY A 54 12.26 8.76 26.01
C GLY A 54 10.85 9.30 25.74
N ALA A 55 10.73 10.39 25.01
CA ALA A 55 9.45 10.93 24.60
C ALA A 55 8.69 9.91 23.73
N PRO A 56 7.36 9.74 23.93
CA PRO A 56 6.57 8.81 23.13
C PRO A 56 6.61 9.13 21.64
N VAL A 57 6.83 8.11 20.81
CA VAL A 57 6.81 8.23 19.35
C VAL A 57 5.36 8.14 18.87
N THR A 58 4.93 9.12 18.08
CA THR A 58 3.62 9.08 17.43
C THR A 58 3.69 8.25 16.16
N VAL A 59 2.81 7.25 16.06
CA VAL A 59 2.68 6.35 14.92
C VAL A 59 1.28 6.51 14.33
N LEU A 60 1.19 6.74 13.04
CA LEU A 60 -0.08 6.86 12.32
C LEU A 60 -0.39 5.55 11.57
N LEU A 61 -1.68 5.23 11.47
CA LEU A 61 -2.16 4.12 10.64
C LEU A 61 -1.60 4.24 9.21
N GLY A 62 -1.02 3.16 8.71
CA GLY A 62 -0.40 3.09 7.38
C GLY A 62 1.06 3.53 7.33
N HIS A 63 1.57 4.17 8.39
CA HIS A 63 2.94 4.69 8.50
C HIS A 63 3.69 4.11 9.69
N GLU A 64 3.40 2.86 10.04
CA GLU A 64 4.05 2.17 11.16
C GLU A 64 5.50 1.84 10.82
N PRO A 65 6.49 2.34 11.62
CA PRO A 65 7.89 2.00 11.43
C PRO A 65 8.19 0.57 11.90
N ALA A 66 9.28 0.00 11.38
CA ALA A 66 9.70 -1.36 11.74
C ALA A 66 9.88 -1.57 13.24
N SER A 67 10.39 -0.57 13.96
CA SER A 67 10.57 -0.61 15.42
C SER A 67 9.23 -0.78 16.16
N PHE A 68 8.17 -0.13 15.70
CA PHE A 68 6.84 -0.31 16.28
C PHE A 68 6.28 -1.71 16.00
N LEU A 69 6.44 -2.22 14.79
CA LEU A 69 6.03 -3.59 14.43
C LEU A 69 6.78 -4.62 15.27
N GLN A 70 8.09 -4.41 15.48
CA GLN A 70 8.90 -5.25 16.36
C GLN A 70 8.41 -5.19 17.81
N ALA A 71 8.04 -4.00 18.31
CA ALA A 71 7.49 -3.83 19.65
C ALA A 71 6.17 -4.59 19.86
N LEU A 72 5.39 -4.82 18.80
CA LEU A 72 4.18 -5.63 18.81
C LEU A 72 4.44 -7.15 18.65
N GLY A 73 5.69 -7.58 18.60
CA GLY A 73 6.06 -8.98 18.40
C GLY A 73 6.14 -9.43 16.95
N GLY A 74 6.21 -8.48 16.00
CA GLY A 74 6.43 -8.76 14.58
C GLY A 74 5.16 -9.08 13.77
N ILE A 75 4.00 -9.19 14.43
CA ILE A 75 2.69 -9.38 13.76
C ILE A 75 1.74 -8.28 14.22
N MET A 76 1.20 -7.54 13.27
CA MET A 76 0.19 -6.50 13.54
C MET A 76 -1.10 -6.80 12.79
N VAL A 77 -2.23 -6.63 13.46
CA VAL A 77 -3.57 -6.77 12.86
C VAL A 77 -4.33 -5.47 13.01
N THR A 78 -4.80 -4.90 11.90
CA THR A 78 -5.62 -3.68 11.87
C THR A 78 -7.01 -3.96 11.33
N ARG A 79 -8.02 -3.35 11.97
CA ARG A 79 -9.43 -3.45 11.61
C ARG A 79 -10.01 -2.07 11.32
N ARG A 80 -10.97 -2.02 10.39
CA ARG A 80 -11.75 -0.81 10.11
C ARG A 80 -12.70 -0.49 11.25
N GLY A 81 -13.09 0.79 11.36
CA GLY A 81 -14.06 1.27 12.35
C GLY A 81 -13.60 1.18 13.79
N SER A 82 -14.57 1.04 14.72
CA SER A 82 -14.33 0.94 16.15
C SER A 82 -14.33 -0.52 16.62
N ARG A 83 -13.72 -0.77 17.79
CA ARG A 83 -13.75 -2.09 18.44
C ARG A 83 -15.18 -2.49 18.85
N GLU A 84 -15.94 -1.53 19.34
CA GLU A 84 -17.34 -1.74 19.72
C GLU A 84 -18.21 -1.84 18.46
N GLY A 85 -18.99 -2.93 18.35
CA GLY A 85 -19.84 -3.19 17.19
C GLY A 85 -19.10 -3.60 15.92
N ALA A 86 -17.81 -3.97 16.00
CA ALA A 86 -17.06 -4.45 14.85
C ALA A 86 -17.76 -5.67 14.21
N PRO A 87 -17.94 -5.67 12.87
CA PRO A 87 -18.58 -6.80 12.20
C PRO A 87 -17.82 -8.11 12.44
N LYS A 88 -18.54 -9.20 12.66
CA LYS A 88 -17.94 -10.56 12.72
C LYS A 88 -17.49 -11.06 11.35
N GLN A 89 -18.08 -10.52 10.29
CA GLN A 89 -17.68 -10.79 8.90
C GLN A 89 -16.62 -9.79 8.48
N TYR A 90 -15.41 -10.28 8.20
CA TYR A 90 -14.29 -9.47 7.74
C TYR A 90 -13.26 -10.28 6.99
N MET A 91 -12.43 -9.61 6.22
CA MET A 91 -11.30 -10.20 5.51
C MET A 91 -10.04 -9.38 5.77
N LEU A 92 -8.97 -10.04 6.18
CA LEU A 92 -7.66 -9.45 6.46
C LEU A 92 -6.67 -9.91 5.40
N CYS A 93 -5.98 -8.98 4.75
CA CYS A 93 -4.88 -9.26 3.83
C CYS A 93 -3.56 -9.22 4.61
N GLY A 94 -2.88 -10.35 4.69
CA GLY A 94 -1.58 -10.50 5.33
C GLY A 94 -0.46 -10.35 4.32
N ARG A 95 0.54 -9.53 4.68
CA ARG A 95 1.70 -9.26 3.83
C ARG A 95 2.95 -8.95 4.62
N LYS A 96 4.11 -9.21 4.04
CA LYS A 96 5.38 -8.75 4.60
C LYS A 96 5.50 -7.23 4.43
N HIS A 97 5.83 -6.54 5.51
CA HIS A 97 5.99 -5.10 5.55
C HIS A 97 7.14 -4.73 6.49
N LEU A 98 8.18 -4.06 5.96
CA LEU A 98 9.38 -3.66 6.71
C LEU A 98 10.02 -4.80 7.54
N GLY A 99 10.08 -6.01 6.99
CA GLY A 99 10.62 -7.19 7.66
C GLY A 99 9.67 -7.88 8.66
N HIS A 100 8.44 -7.40 8.82
CA HIS A 100 7.40 -7.93 9.71
C HIS A 100 6.14 -8.30 8.92
N ILE A 101 5.16 -8.91 9.57
CA ILE A 101 3.89 -9.28 8.90
C ILE A 101 2.76 -8.40 9.43
N THR A 102 2.05 -7.76 8.51
CA THR A 102 0.87 -6.95 8.82
C THR A 102 -0.37 -7.56 8.17
N PHE A 103 -1.47 -7.57 8.91
CA PHE A 103 -2.79 -7.96 8.45
C PHE A 103 -3.70 -6.74 8.47
N ASP A 104 -4.10 -6.27 7.29
CA ASP A 104 -4.98 -5.11 7.16
C ASP A 104 -6.34 -5.52 6.64
N GLU A 105 -7.42 -4.99 7.22
CA GLU A 105 -8.77 -5.28 6.74
C GLU A 105 -9.00 -4.71 5.34
N VAL A 106 -9.48 -5.57 4.45
CA VAL A 106 -9.80 -5.26 3.05
C VAL A 106 -11.28 -5.54 2.78
N ASP A 107 -11.77 -5.11 1.62
CA ASP A 107 -13.17 -5.35 1.24
C ASP A 107 -13.46 -6.85 1.14
N PHE A 108 -14.58 -7.26 1.75
CA PHE A 108 -15.04 -8.64 1.79
C PHE A 108 -15.59 -9.05 0.42
N ALA A 109 -14.70 -9.34 -0.51
CA ALA A 109 -15.04 -9.70 -1.89
C ALA A 109 -13.99 -10.65 -2.49
N VAL A 110 -14.43 -11.54 -3.37
CA VAL A 110 -13.53 -12.42 -4.16
C VAL A 110 -12.50 -11.60 -4.94
N ALA A 111 -12.90 -10.42 -5.44
CA ALA A 111 -12.02 -9.51 -6.18
C ALA A 111 -10.83 -8.97 -5.36
N SER A 112 -10.91 -9.04 -4.04
CA SER A 112 -9.82 -8.63 -3.14
C SER A 112 -8.78 -9.73 -2.91
N LEU A 113 -9.06 -10.98 -3.30
CA LEU A 113 -8.10 -12.07 -3.20
C LEU A 113 -7.02 -11.92 -4.28
N CYS A 114 -5.78 -11.90 -3.85
CA CYS A 114 -4.62 -11.75 -4.72
C CYS A 114 -3.58 -12.81 -4.40
N ALA A 115 -3.09 -13.52 -5.41
CA ALA A 115 -2.18 -14.64 -5.26
C ALA A 115 -0.84 -14.28 -4.59
N GLY A 116 -0.49 -12.99 -4.52
CA GLY A 116 0.72 -12.50 -3.84
C GLY A 116 0.64 -12.49 -2.31
N PHE A 117 -0.54 -12.72 -1.71
CA PHE A 117 -0.77 -12.52 -0.27
C PHE A 117 -1.50 -13.68 0.37
N VAL A 118 -1.51 -13.68 1.70
CA VAL A 118 -2.28 -14.60 2.54
C VAL A 118 -3.47 -13.85 3.14
N TYR A 119 -4.61 -14.53 3.33
CA TYR A 119 -5.81 -13.90 3.86
C TYR A 119 -6.40 -14.69 5.02
N LEU A 120 -6.87 -13.95 6.04
CA LEU A 120 -7.69 -14.47 7.12
C LEU A 120 -9.12 -13.95 6.93
N ILE A 121 -10.08 -14.86 6.79
CA ILE A 121 -11.45 -14.54 6.42
C ILE A 121 -12.38 -15.08 7.49
N SER A 122 -13.00 -14.19 8.25
CA SER A 122 -13.99 -14.53 9.26
C SER A 122 -15.39 -14.43 8.67
N TYR A 123 -16.16 -15.50 8.80
CA TYR A 123 -17.52 -15.58 8.30
C TYR A 123 -18.47 -16.13 9.37
N PRO A 124 -19.52 -15.37 9.77
CA PRO A 124 -20.50 -15.82 10.73
C PRO A 124 -21.42 -16.88 10.11
N VAL A 125 -21.47 -18.05 10.73
CA VAL A 125 -22.38 -19.15 10.37
C VAL A 125 -23.71 -19.01 11.10
N THR A 126 -23.62 -18.57 12.38
CA THR A 126 -24.76 -18.23 13.23
C THR A 126 -24.42 -16.94 14.00
N LEU A 127 -25.39 -16.41 14.77
CA LEU A 127 -25.13 -15.26 15.64
C LEU A 127 -24.00 -15.50 16.67
N GLN A 128 -23.75 -16.74 17.02
CA GLN A 128 -22.77 -17.12 18.05
C GLN A 128 -21.55 -17.87 17.52
N GLN A 129 -21.56 -18.30 16.28
CA GLN A 129 -20.49 -19.13 15.70
C GLN A 129 -19.94 -18.52 14.43
N THR A 130 -18.63 -18.33 14.38
CA THR A 130 -17.88 -17.90 13.21
C THR A 130 -16.98 -19.02 12.70
N LYS A 131 -16.78 -19.07 11.38
CA LYS A 131 -15.73 -19.89 10.76
C LYS A 131 -14.59 -18.98 10.34
N LEU A 132 -13.38 -19.42 10.57
CA LEU A 132 -12.16 -18.74 10.13
C LEU A 132 -11.50 -19.54 9.02
N TYR A 133 -11.36 -18.89 7.87
CA TYR A 133 -10.63 -19.45 6.73
C TYR A 133 -9.27 -18.78 6.62
N LEU A 134 -8.25 -19.58 6.28
CA LEU A 134 -6.93 -19.13 5.90
C LEU A 134 -6.74 -19.44 4.42
N TRP A 135 -6.88 -18.43 3.56
CA TRP A 135 -6.64 -18.58 2.13
C TRP A 135 -5.18 -18.23 1.82
N LYS A 136 -4.50 -19.15 1.11
CA LYS A 136 -3.07 -19.06 0.80
C LYS A 136 -2.88 -18.75 -0.68
N GLY A 137 -2.40 -17.55 -0.98
CA GLY A 137 -2.02 -17.18 -2.34
C GLY A 137 -0.84 -18.01 -2.83
N SER A 138 -0.83 -18.36 -4.11
CA SER A 138 0.22 -19.23 -4.72
C SER A 138 1.61 -18.60 -4.71
N ALA A 139 1.73 -17.28 -4.52
CA ALA A 139 2.99 -16.53 -4.44
C ALA A 139 3.30 -15.99 -3.04
N CYS A 140 2.56 -16.38 -2.00
CA CYS A 140 2.90 -15.99 -0.64
C CYS A 140 4.04 -16.86 -0.08
N SER A 141 4.82 -16.28 0.84
CA SER A 141 5.96 -16.97 1.47
C SER A 141 5.52 -17.86 2.63
N ASN A 142 6.37 -18.82 2.99
CA ASN A 142 6.14 -19.65 4.18
C ASN A 142 6.11 -18.83 5.48
N GLU A 143 6.84 -17.72 5.53
CA GLU A 143 6.84 -16.79 6.66
C GLU A 143 5.45 -16.12 6.80
N GLU A 144 4.87 -15.64 5.70
CA GLU A 144 3.52 -15.06 5.67
C GLU A 144 2.46 -16.10 6.09
N ILE A 145 2.56 -17.33 5.60
CA ILE A 145 1.65 -18.44 5.99
C ILE A 145 1.77 -18.77 7.48
N SER A 146 3.01 -18.85 8.00
CA SER A 146 3.24 -19.16 9.41
C SER A 146 2.70 -18.07 10.33
N ALA A 147 2.93 -16.81 9.99
CA ALA A 147 2.37 -15.67 10.72
C ALA A 147 0.82 -15.64 10.64
N ALA A 148 0.25 -16.02 9.49
CA ALA A 148 -1.20 -16.13 9.36
C ALA A 148 -1.81 -17.20 10.23
N ARG A 149 -1.14 -18.35 10.39
CA ARG A 149 -1.57 -19.40 11.33
C ARG A 149 -1.54 -18.92 12.77
N LEU A 150 -0.46 -18.22 13.18
CA LEU A 150 -0.36 -17.62 14.52
C LEU A 150 -1.48 -16.60 14.77
N ALA A 151 -1.68 -15.66 13.85
CA ALA A 151 -2.75 -14.69 13.95
C ALA A 151 -4.15 -15.36 13.94
N ALA A 152 -4.32 -16.41 13.16
CA ALA A 152 -5.58 -17.15 13.10
C ALA A 152 -5.91 -17.86 14.43
N MET A 153 -4.91 -18.38 15.13
CA MET A 153 -5.12 -18.99 16.47
C MET A 153 -5.67 -17.98 17.47
N ASP A 154 -5.18 -16.73 17.43
CA ASP A 154 -5.67 -15.65 18.29
C ASP A 154 -7.05 -15.13 17.91
N LEU A 155 -7.42 -15.27 16.62
CA LEU A 155 -8.70 -14.75 16.07
C LEU A 155 -9.81 -15.80 16.08
N SER A 156 -9.48 -17.09 16.14
CA SER A 156 -10.46 -18.18 16.09
C SER A 156 -11.17 -18.34 17.43
N GLU A 157 -12.50 -18.24 17.42
CA GLU A 157 -13.33 -18.49 18.61
C GLU A 157 -13.38 -20.00 18.97
N THR A 158 -13.20 -20.87 18.00
CA THR A 158 -13.31 -22.35 18.17
C THR A 158 -11.98 -23.07 18.11
N GLY A 159 -10.92 -22.37 17.71
CA GLY A 159 -9.62 -22.99 17.42
C GLY A 159 -9.57 -23.71 16.06
N GLU A 160 -10.70 -23.80 15.33
CA GLU A 160 -10.75 -24.41 14.00
C GLU A 160 -10.38 -23.39 12.92
N ILE A 161 -9.42 -23.74 12.07
CA ILE A 161 -8.96 -22.94 10.94
C ILE A 161 -9.09 -23.80 9.68
N ILE A 162 -9.82 -23.30 8.69
CA ILE A 162 -10.03 -23.99 7.41
C ILE A 162 -9.05 -23.41 6.40
N GLU A 163 -8.03 -24.18 6.03
CA GLU A 163 -7.06 -23.76 5.02
C GLU A 163 -7.58 -23.99 3.61
N VAL A 164 -7.38 -22.98 2.75
CA VAL A 164 -7.79 -22.99 1.33
C VAL A 164 -6.61 -22.54 0.48
N ASP A 165 -6.22 -23.30 -0.52
CA ASP A 165 -5.15 -22.95 -1.45
C ASP A 165 -5.72 -22.21 -2.67
N ASN A 166 -4.95 -21.24 -3.17
CA ASN A 166 -5.28 -20.54 -4.41
C ASN A 166 -5.36 -21.54 -5.58
N GLY A 167 -6.49 -21.52 -6.30
CA GLY A 167 -6.81 -22.45 -7.39
C GLY A 167 -7.45 -23.78 -6.93
N ALA A 168 -7.64 -23.97 -5.61
CA ALA A 168 -8.33 -25.11 -5.02
C ALA A 168 -9.55 -24.68 -4.17
N GLU A 169 -10.12 -23.52 -4.49
CA GLU A 169 -11.28 -22.98 -3.80
C GLU A 169 -12.52 -23.85 -4.03
N PHE A 170 -13.08 -24.36 -2.94
CA PHE A 170 -14.28 -25.17 -3.00
C PHE A 170 -15.56 -24.31 -3.00
N ALA A 171 -16.66 -24.83 -3.56
CA ALA A 171 -17.88 -24.08 -3.80
C ALA A 171 -18.49 -23.44 -2.54
N SER A 172 -18.39 -24.07 -1.35
CA SER A 172 -18.90 -23.49 -0.12
C SER A 172 -18.04 -22.32 0.39
N PHE A 173 -16.74 -22.29 0.08
CA PHE A 173 -15.88 -21.14 0.34
C PHE A 173 -16.25 -19.96 -0.56
N LEU A 174 -16.40 -20.17 -1.86
CA LEU A 174 -16.78 -19.09 -2.77
C LEU A 174 -18.16 -18.49 -2.46
N ARG A 175 -19.09 -19.31 -1.96
CA ARG A 175 -20.43 -18.85 -1.57
C ARG A 175 -20.46 -17.84 -0.41
N ILE A 176 -19.45 -17.81 0.47
CA ILE A 176 -19.41 -16.82 1.57
C ILE A 176 -19.34 -15.38 1.07
N PHE A 177 -18.86 -15.17 -0.15
CA PHE A 177 -18.78 -13.85 -0.79
C PHE A 177 -20.09 -13.43 -1.50
N GLY A 178 -21.15 -14.21 -1.37
CA GLY A 178 -22.45 -13.93 -2.04
C GLY A 178 -22.41 -14.05 -3.55
N ALA A 179 -21.35 -14.60 -4.11
CA ALA A 179 -21.18 -14.71 -5.55
C ALA A 179 -21.95 -15.90 -6.15
N ASP A 180 -22.49 -15.70 -7.34
CA ASP A 180 -22.87 -16.82 -8.20
C ASP A 180 -21.59 -17.65 -8.50
N THR A 181 -21.48 -18.79 -7.86
CA THR A 181 -20.29 -19.66 -7.89
C THR A 181 -19.90 -20.13 -9.28
N THR A 182 -20.80 -19.99 -10.26
CA THR A 182 -20.54 -20.32 -11.66
C THR A 182 -19.68 -19.27 -12.37
N LYS A 183 -19.59 -18.06 -11.84
CA LYS A 183 -18.85 -16.92 -12.43
C LYS A 183 -17.78 -16.33 -11.53
N ALA A 184 -17.78 -16.64 -10.23
CA ALA A 184 -16.81 -16.12 -9.28
C ALA A 184 -15.47 -16.82 -9.48
N SER A 185 -14.49 -16.09 -9.91
CA SER A 185 -13.09 -16.54 -9.97
C SER A 185 -12.18 -15.53 -9.28
N VAL A 186 -11.14 -16.03 -8.64
CA VAL A 186 -10.08 -15.18 -8.13
C VAL A 186 -9.43 -14.44 -9.31
N PRO A 187 -9.20 -13.10 -9.21
CA PRO A 187 -8.58 -12.34 -10.28
C PRO A 187 -7.22 -12.90 -10.69
N LYS A 188 -6.91 -12.87 -11.99
CA LYS A 188 -5.57 -13.21 -12.47
C LYS A 188 -4.58 -12.16 -11.97
N THR A 189 -3.43 -12.62 -11.51
CA THR A 189 -2.36 -11.77 -11.02
C THR A 189 -1.32 -11.49 -12.09
N THR A 190 -0.57 -10.39 -11.91
CA THR A 190 0.58 -10.06 -12.76
C THR A 190 1.75 -11.03 -12.54
N PRO A 191 2.69 -11.11 -13.50
CA PRO A 191 3.94 -11.88 -13.33
C PRO A 191 4.75 -11.49 -12.07
N PHE A 192 4.61 -10.26 -11.59
CA PHE A 192 5.26 -9.79 -10.36
C PHE A 192 4.99 -10.70 -9.17
N TRP A 193 3.75 -11.15 -8.99
CA TRP A 193 3.36 -12.01 -7.87
C TRP A 193 4.03 -13.39 -7.92
N ARG A 194 4.30 -13.90 -9.11
CA ARG A 194 5.00 -15.17 -9.29
C ARG A 194 6.47 -15.07 -8.91
N GLN A 195 7.06 -13.90 -9.03
CA GLN A 195 8.48 -13.66 -8.72
C GLN A 195 8.70 -13.28 -7.25
N LYS A 196 7.67 -12.79 -6.56
CA LYS A 196 7.73 -12.38 -5.16
C LYS A 196 8.31 -13.46 -4.24
N THR A 197 8.01 -14.74 -4.50
CA THR A 197 8.51 -15.86 -3.71
C THR A 197 10.00 -16.14 -3.86
N LEU A 198 10.62 -15.69 -4.96
CA LEU A 198 12.03 -15.95 -5.26
C LEU A 198 12.98 -15.10 -4.40
N ALA A 199 12.58 -13.87 -4.09
CA ALA A 199 13.38 -12.96 -3.26
C ALA A 199 12.47 -11.87 -2.64
N PRO A 200 11.69 -12.19 -1.60
CA PRO A 200 10.65 -11.30 -1.07
C PRO A 200 11.20 -9.93 -0.65
N ASP A 201 12.41 -9.87 -0.10
CA ASP A 201 13.01 -8.60 0.35
C ASP A 201 13.47 -7.69 -0.81
N ARG A 202 13.65 -8.26 -2.01
CA ARG A 202 14.00 -7.51 -3.22
C ARG A 202 12.80 -7.02 -4.00
N PHE A 203 11.60 -7.47 -3.66
CA PHE A 203 10.35 -7.15 -4.36
C PHE A 203 9.42 -6.26 -3.54
N ALA A 204 9.97 -5.48 -2.61
CA ALA A 204 9.19 -4.44 -1.96
C ALA A 204 8.76 -3.40 -3.01
N ALA A 205 7.47 -3.08 -3.03
CA ALA A 205 6.98 -2.01 -3.88
C ALA A 205 7.44 -0.66 -3.33
N HIS A 206 7.75 0.28 -4.24
CA HIS A 206 8.13 1.64 -3.90
C HIS A 206 7.18 2.64 -4.55
N LEU A 207 6.79 3.66 -3.80
CA LEU A 207 5.95 4.75 -4.31
C LEU A 207 6.75 6.04 -4.30
N PHE A 208 6.76 6.73 -5.43
CA PHE A 208 7.36 8.06 -5.56
C PHE A 208 6.30 9.06 -6.00
N ARG A 209 6.21 10.19 -5.32
CA ARG A 209 5.43 11.34 -5.78
C ARG A 209 6.28 12.18 -6.70
N VAL A 210 5.80 12.42 -7.90
CA VAL A 210 6.43 13.31 -8.87
C VAL A 210 5.82 14.70 -8.72
N GLN A 211 6.64 15.72 -8.45
CA GLN A 211 6.19 17.09 -8.20
C GLN A 211 7.17 18.11 -8.78
N GLN A 212 6.67 19.31 -9.08
CA GLN A 212 7.53 20.41 -9.48
C GLN A 212 8.45 20.81 -8.33
N PHE A 213 9.64 21.24 -8.69
CA PHE A 213 10.68 21.60 -7.73
C PHE A 213 10.42 23.01 -7.17
N GLU A 214 10.22 23.13 -5.86
CA GLU A 214 10.40 24.38 -5.13
C GLU A 214 11.82 24.41 -4.55
N GLU A 215 12.64 25.29 -5.05
CA GLU A 215 14.05 25.72 -4.77
C GLU A 215 14.92 25.06 -3.67
N LYS A 216 14.62 23.89 -3.11
CA LYS A 216 15.56 23.19 -2.21
C LYS A 216 15.86 21.78 -2.68
N PRO A 217 17.08 21.50 -3.23
CA PRO A 217 17.44 20.17 -3.72
C PRO A 217 17.42 19.14 -2.58
N SER A 218 16.60 18.09 -2.72
CA SER A 218 16.72 16.92 -1.87
C SER A 218 17.95 16.10 -2.33
N LEU A 219 18.56 15.34 -1.39
CA LEU A 219 19.77 14.54 -1.64
C LEU A 219 19.65 13.57 -2.83
N PHE A 220 18.43 13.25 -3.27
CA PHE A 220 18.18 12.34 -4.39
C PHE A 220 18.49 12.94 -5.76
N THR A 221 18.25 14.24 -5.95
CA THR A 221 18.62 14.97 -7.19
C THR A 221 20.14 15.02 -7.39
N SER A 222 20.93 14.93 -6.30
CA SER A 222 22.40 14.92 -6.39
C SER A 222 22.96 13.58 -6.86
N LEU A 223 22.22 12.49 -6.72
CA LEU A 223 22.64 11.16 -7.19
C LEU A 223 22.39 10.98 -8.71
N LEU A 224 21.26 11.49 -9.21
CA LEU A 224 20.93 11.48 -10.63
C LEU A 224 21.82 12.43 -11.45
N ASN A 225 22.28 13.54 -10.86
CA ASN A 225 23.21 14.48 -11.52
C ASN A 225 24.67 14.01 -11.60
N ARG A 226 25.03 12.81 -11.18
CA ARG A 226 26.39 12.25 -11.26
C ARG A 226 26.73 11.54 -12.57
N ARG A 227 25.90 11.65 -13.62
CA ARG A 227 26.30 11.14 -14.95
C ARG A 227 27.31 12.08 -15.61
N PRO A 228 28.43 11.55 -16.18
CA PRO A 228 29.37 12.36 -16.96
C PRO A 228 28.66 12.93 -18.18
N SER A 229 28.80 14.24 -18.40
CA SER A 229 28.27 14.92 -19.57
C SER A 229 28.88 14.31 -20.85
N TRP A 230 28.04 13.69 -21.66
CA TRP A 230 28.40 13.35 -23.01
C TRP A 230 27.96 14.49 -23.95
N ASN A 231 29.00 15.16 -24.45
CA ASN A 231 29.04 16.09 -25.59
C ASN A 231 28.15 17.36 -25.60
N GLY A 232 28.81 18.40 -25.16
CA GLY A 232 28.93 19.71 -25.82
C GLY A 232 27.86 20.19 -26.78
N ARG A 233 26.67 20.60 -26.25
CA ARG A 233 25.89 21.71 -26.78
C ARG A 233 25.22 22.39 -25.59
N SER A 234 25.63 23.62 -25.32
CA SER A 234 24.93 24.50 -24.36
C SER A 234 23.55 24.79 -24.90
N PRO A 235 22.47 24.52 -24.15
CA PRO A 235 21.14 25.03 -24.51
C PRO A 235 21.12 26.54 -24.27
N SER A 236 20.44 27.25 -25.15
CA SER A 236 20.16 28.68 -25.08
C SER A 236 19.40 29.05 -23.80
N ARG A 237 19.71 30.17 -23.26
CA ARG A 237 19.48 30.72 -21.92
C ARG A 237 18.05 31.21 -21.61
N ASP A 238 17.00 30.79 -22.28
CA ASP A 238 15.65 31.39 -22.14
C ASP A 238 14.49 30.41 -21.87
N ASN A 239 14.75 29.14 -21.52
CA ASN A 239 13.72 28.28 -20.95
C ASN A 239 14.06 28.00 -19.49
N GLU A 240 13.27 28.53 -18.55
CA GLU A 240 13.22 28.02 -17.19
C GLU A 240 12.85 26.53 -17.25
N GLU A 241 13.85 25.66 -17.23
CA GLU A 241 13.63 24.21 -17.11
C GLU A 241 12.92 23.97 -15.77
N VAL A 242 11.62 23.71 -15.84
CA VAL A 242 10.86 23.27 -14.70
C VAL A 242 11.45 21.91 -14.28
N LYS A 243 12.20 21.91 -13.19
CA LYS A 243 12.82 20.69 -12.67
C LYS A 243 11.82 19.90 -11.85
N VAL A 244 11.71 18.60 -12.09
CA VAL A 244 10.86 17.68 -11.33
C VAL A 244 11.69 16.98 -10.27
N ALA A 245 11.10 16.82 -9.09
CA ALA A 245 11.64 16.01 -8.01
C ALA A 245 10.73 14.80 -7.77
N ALA A 246 11.33 13.65 -7.60
CA ALA A 246 10.62 12.47 -7.12
C ALA A 246 10.85 12.31 -5.63
N LYS A 247 9.77 12.36 -4.85
CA LYS A 247 9.81 12.12 -3.39
C LYS A 247 9.39 10.69 -3.11
N HIS A 248 10.30 9.91 -2.55
CA HIS A 248 9.98 8.56 -2.07
C HIS A 248 9.04 8.62 -0.87
N ILE A 249 7.97 7.84 -0.92
CA ILE A 249 7.00 7.67 0.16
C ILE A 249 7.16 6.26 0.70
N SER A 250 7.60 6.15 1.94
CA SER A 250 7.79 4.85 2.60
C SER A 250 7.66 4.99 4.11
N PRO A 251 6.86 4.16 4.77
CA PRO A 251 5.84 3.27 4.17
C PRO A 251 4.72 4.05 3.50
N PHE A 252 3.97 3.41 2.60
CA PHE A 252 2.87 4.06 1.88
C PHE A 252 1.56 3.28 2.00
N CYS A 253 0.45 4.01 1.86
CA CYS A 253 -0.91 3.47 1.87
C CYS A 253 -1.79 4.22 0.84
N GLN A 254 -3.06 3.85 0.73
CA GLN A 254 -4.00 4.50 -0.20
C GLN A 254 -4.10 6.02 0.02
N ASP A 255 -4.01 6.46 1.29
CA ASP A 255 -4.18 7.88 1.64
C ASP A 255 -3.06 8.80 1.15
N ASP A 256 -1.92 8.23 0.73
CA ASP A 256 -0.82 8.99 0.13
C ASP A 256 -1.09 9.40 -1.33
N LEU A 257 -2.16 8.84 -1.93
CA LEU A 257 -2.57 9.17 -3.28
C LEU A 257 -3.53 10.36 -3.29
N GLU A 258 -3.03 11.54 -3.63
CA GLU A 258 -3.83 12.76 -3.81
C GLU A 258 -4.50 12.79 -5.18
N ALA A 259 -5.67 13.45 -5.27
CA ALA A 259 -6.48 13.48 -6.48
C ALA A 259 -5.79 14.12 -7.69
N GLU A 260 -4.94 15.11 -7.46
CA GLU A 260 -4.24 15.88 -8.50
C GLU A 260 -2.79 15.43 -8.68
N GLY A 261 -2.33 14.45 -7.89
CA GLY A 261 -0.95 13.99 -7.87
C GLY A 261 -0.56 13.14 -9.07
N ILE A 262 0.75 13.08 -9.33
CA ILE A 262 1.37 12.07 -10.20
C ILE A 262 2.30 11.22 -9.35
N TYR A 263 2.23 9.90 -9.55
CA TYR A 263 3.01 8.94 -8.79
C TYR A 263 3.66 7.91 -9.68
N LEU A 264 4.89 7.55 -9.39
CA LEU A 264 5.53 6.37 -9.95
C LEU A 264 5.46 5.25 -8.90
N LEU A 265 4.70 4.20 -9.20
CA LEU A 265 4.67 2.97 -8.43
C LEU A 265 5.62 1.97 -9.08
N ASP A 266 6.65 1.60 -8.35
CA ASP A 266 7.56 0.53 -8.73
C ASP A 266 7.08 -0.78 -8.11
N ALA A 267 6.56 -1.67 -8.95
CA ALA A 267 6.14 -3.02 -8.61
C ALA A 267 7.17 -4.08 -9.08
N HIS A 268 8.44 -3.72 -9.17
CA HIS A 268 9.61 -4.50 -9.55
C HIS A 268 9.68 -4.86 -11.05
N SER A 269 8.86 -5.78 -11.54
CA SER A 269 8.85 -6.15 -12.96
C SER A 269 8.00 -5.20 -13.82
N GLU A 270 7.20 -4.38 -13.17
CA GLU A 270 6.30 -3.43 -13.80
C GLU A 270 6.37 -2.08 -13.06
N LEU A 271 6.36 -1.01 -13.82
CA LEU A 271 6.33 0.36 -13.34
C LEU A 271 5.01 0.99 -13.78
N TYR A 272 4.38 1.73 -12.87
CA TYR A 272 3.10 2.38 -13.17
C TYR A 272 3.18 3.87 -12.86
N LEU A 273 3.11 4.69 -13.90
CA LEU A 273 2.91 6.12 -13.74
C LEU A 273 1.41 6.37 -13.52
N ILE A 274 1.04 6.69 -12.28
CA ILE A 274 -0.34 6.84 -11.84
C ILE A 274 -0.71 8.32 -11.90
N LEU A 275 -1.74 8.65 -12.68
CA LEU A 275 -2.30 9.99 -12.74
C LEU A 275 -3.51 10.09 -11.81
N GLY A 276 -3.53 11.09 -10.94
CA GLY A 276 -4.66 11.33 -10.04
C GLY A 276 -5.97 11.59 -10.80
N PRO A 277 -7.13 11.24 -10.25
CA PRO A 277 -8.41 11.36 -10.94
C PRO A 277 -8.79 12.79 -11.29
N LEU A 278 -8.26 13.80 -10.60
CA LEU A 278 -8.44 15.21 -10.88
C LEU A 278 -7.23 15.85 -11.59
N PHE A 279 -6.23 15.06 -11.96
CA PHE A 279 -5.04 15.55 -12.67
C PHE A 279 -5.41 16.31 -13.96
N ALA A 280 -6.40 15.80 -14.73
CA ALA A 280 -6.89 16.44 -15.93
C ALA A 280 -7.58 17.79 -15.70
N SER A 281 -7.96 18.12 -14.46
CA SER A 281 -8.60 19.39 -14.09
C SER A 281 -7.59 20.52 -13.81
N GLN A 282 -6.29 20.22 -13.81
CA GLN A 282 -5.24 21.23 -13.66
C GLN A 282 -5.16 22.16 -14.88
N GLN A 283 -4.50 23.31 -14.68
CA GLN A 283 -4.23 24.23 -15.79
C GLN A 283 -3.39 23.51 -16.86
N GLU A 284 -3.75 23.68 -18.12
CA GLU A 284 -3.20 22.94 -19.26
C GLU A 284 -1.67 23.00 -19.31
N ASN A 285 -1.07 24.19 -19.21
CA ASN A 285 0.38 24.36 -19.27
C ASN A 285 1.12 23.60 -18.14
N VAL A 286 0.56 23.66 -16.92
CA VAL A 286 1.15 22.98 -15.74
C VAL A 286 1.00 21.48 -15.89
N ARG A 287 -0.17 21.02 -16.27
CA ARG A 287 -0.51 19.62 -16.48
C ARG A 287 0.41 18.97 -17.50
N ASP A 288 0.52 19.58 -18.70
CA ASP A 288 1.26 19.00 -19.83
C ASP A 288 2.76 19.02 -19.55
N THR A 289 3.29 20.07 -18.93
CA THR A 289 4.69 20.12 -18.49
C THR A 289 4.99 19.06 -17.45
N LEU A 290 4.14 18.93 -16.42
CA LEU A 290 4.35 17.95 -15.35
C LEU A 290 4.21 16.51 -15.86
N LEU A 291 3.28 16.25 -16.78
CA LEU A 291 3.12 14.95 -17.41
C LEU A 291 4.35 14.59 -18.27
N ALA A 292 4.81 15.50 -19.12
CA ALA A 292 5.98 15.27 -19.96
C ALA A 292 7.22 14.95 -19.11
N GLN A 293 7.44 15.69 -18.03
CA GLN A 293 8.56 15.47 -17.12
C GLN A 293 8.43 14.18 -16.33
N ALA A 294 7.21 13.82 -15.90
CA ALA A 294 6.95 12.56 -15.21
C ALA A 294 7.19 11.34 -16.13
N LEU A 295 6.84 11.45 -17.41
CA LEU A 295 7.13 10.43 -18.42
C LEU A 295 8.63 10.26 -18.63
N LEU A 296 9.39 11.36 -18.77
CA LEU A 296 10.85 11.33 -18.89
C LEU A 296 11.50 10.73 -17.65
N PHE A 297 11.09 11.16 -16.46
CA PHE A 297 11.56 10.58 -15.20
C PHE A 297 11.30 9.08 -15.14
N THR A 298 10.11 8.64 -15.55
CA THR A 298 9.76 7.20 -15.55
C THR A 298 10.64 6.42 -16.52
N ALA A 299 10.95 6.96 -17.70
CA ALA A 299 11.82 6.34 -18.67
C ALA A 299 13.27 6.22 -18.13
N GLU A 300 13.81 7.29 -17.54
CA GLU A 300 15.14 7.27 -16.90
C GLU A 300 15.20 6.28 -15.72
N TYR A 301 14.14 6.26 -14.90
CA TYR A 301 14.05 5.32 -13.79
C TYR A 301 14.00 3.87 -14.29
N MET A 302 13.29 3.61 -15.39
CA MET A 302 13.22 2.28 -16.03
C MET A 302 14.58 1.80 -16.48
N ASP A 303 15.40 2.67 -17.08
CA ASP A 303 16.76 2.35 -17.51
C ASP A 303 17.64 1.97 -16.31
N VAL A 304 17.63 2.78 -15.24
CA VAL A 304 18.37 2.50 -14.00
C VAL A 304 17.90 1.18 -13.37
N ALA A 305 16.59 0.98 -13.29
CA ALA A 305 16.03 -0.24 -12.74
C ALA A 305 16.39 -1.50 -13.57
N ALA A 306 16.53 -1.36 -14.89
CA ALA A 306 16.95 -2.46 -15.76
C ALA A 306 18.42 -2.87 -15.53
N GLU A 307 19.30 -1.94 -15.13
CA GLU A 307 20.69 -2.24 -14.78
C GLU A 307 20.81 -3.03 -13.47
N GLU A 308 19.88 -2.79 -12.51
CA GLU A 308 19.90 -3.39 -11.17
C GLU A 308 19.12 -4.70 -11.06
N ARG A 309 18.31 -5.05 -12.07
CA ARG A 309 17.36 -6.17 -12.04
C ARG A 309 17.68 -7.23 -13.07
N PRO A 310 17.29 -8.49 -12.82
CA PRO A 310 17.51 -9.59 -13.76
C PRO A 310 16.70 -9.44 -15.07
N MET A 311 15.75 -8.48 -15.11
CA MET A 311 14.92 -8.18 -16.27
C MET A 311 14.60 -6.69 -16.33
N ALA A 312 14.48 -6.15 -17.53
CA ALA A 312 13.98 -4.80 -17.73
C ALA A 312 12.50 -4.71 -17.32
N PRO A 313 12.12 -3.78 -16.40
CA PRO A 313 10.73 -3.59 -16.03
C PRO A 313 9.95 -2.99 -17.21
N LYS A 314 8.64 -3.31 -17.28
CA LYS A 314 7.72 -2.70 -18.25
C LYS A 314 7.05 -1.49 -17.60
N ALA A 315 7.05 -0.35 -18.28
CA ALA A 315 6.38 0.83 -17.80
C ALA A 315 5.03 1.07 -18.49
N SER A 316 4.04 1.46 -17.72
CA SER A 316 2.69 1.80 -18.19
C SER A 316 2.16 3.04 -17.48
N VAL A 317 1.30 3.79 -18.17
CA VAL A 317 0.60 4.96 -17.60
C VAL A 317 -0.82 4.56 -17.23
N LEU A 318 -1.20 4.78 -15.99
CA LEU A 318 -2.52 4.53 -15.44
C LEU A 318 -3.32 5.84 -15.42
N PHE A 319 -4.22 6.00 -16.37
CA PHE A 319 -5.05 7.20 -16.52
C PHE A 319 -6.32 7.16 -15.69
N ARG A 320 -6.85 5.97 -15.42
CA ARG A 320 -8.11 5.80 -14.70
C ARG A 320 -8.21 4.39 -14.10
N GLY A 321 -8.86 4.33 -12.94
CA GLY A 321 -9.11 3.08 -12.23
C GLY A 321 -7.84 2.44 -11.69
N PHE A 322 -8.00 1.34 -10.98
CA PHE A 322 -6.89 0.53 -10.48
C PHE A 322 -7.16 -0.93 -10.78
N PRO A 323 -6.22 -1.66 -11.39
CA PRO A 323 -6.28 -3.11 -11.45
C PRO A 323 -6.36 -3.72 -10.04
N PRO A 324 -7.11 -4.82 -9.85
CA PRO A 324 -7.32 -5.40 -8.52
C PRO A 324 -6.03 -5.77 -7.78
N ASP A 325 -5.03 -6.28 -8.49
CA ASP A 325 -3.73 -6.65 -7.94
C ASP A 325 -2.87 -5.43 -7.56
N LEU A 326 -2.97 -4.32 -8.27
CA LEU A 326 -2.29 -3.08 -7.91
C LEU A 326 -2.86 -2.45 -6.63
N LYS A 327 -4.17 -2.54 -6.42
CA LYS A 327 -4.80 -2.09 -5.16
C LYS A 327 -4.19 -2.78 -3.95
N MET A 328 -3.87 -4.06 -4.08
CA MET A 328 -3.31 -4.86 -3.00
C MET A 328 -1.86 -4.50 -2.66
N LEU A 329 -1.15 -3.72 -3.48
CA LEU A 329 0.15 -3.15 -3.12
C LEU A 329 0.04 -2.03 -2.08
N PHE A 330 -1.09 -1.35 -2.03
CA PHE A 330 -1.36 -0.29 -1.06
C PHE A 330 -1.98 -0.88 0.20
N ARG A 331 -1.43 -0.55 1.35
CA ARG A 331 -2.04 -0.88 2.63
C ARG A 331 -3.34 -0.09 2.82
N HIS A 332 -4.26 -0.64 3.59
CA HIS A 332 -5.54 0.00 3.96
C HIS A 332 -6.39 0.46 2.78
N TRP A 333 -6.33 -0.26 1.64
CA TRP A 333 -7.18 0.06 0.49
C TRP A 333 -8.65 -0.17 0.83
N ASP A 334 -9.48 0.85 0.56
CA ASP A 334 -10.92 0.83 0.77
C ASP A 334 -11.62 1.36 -0.50
N GLU A 335 -12.42 0.51 -1.14
CA GLU A 335 -13.16 0.87 -2.37
C GLU A 335 -14.24 1.92 -2.13
N GLN A 336 -14.74 2.03 -0.91
CA GLN A 336 -15.79 2.99 -0.57
C GLN A 336 -15.21 4.35 -0.12
N ARG A 337 -13.93 4.38 0.21
CA ARG A 337 -13.25 5.57 0.71
C ARG A 337 -12.23 6.10 -0.28
N GLY A 338 -12.03 7.41 -0.19
CA GLY A 338 -11.00 8.10 -0.95
C GLY A 338 -11.43 8.45 -2.38
N LEU A 339 -10.57 9.21 -3.01
CA LEU A 339 -10.79 9.77 -4.36
C LEU A 339 -10.67 8.71 -5.47
N TRP A 340 -10.05 7.58 -5.14
CA TRP A 340 -9.83 6.45 -6.04
C TRP A 340 -10.87 5.33 -5.87
N GLY A 341 -11.73 5.46 -4.86
CA GLY A 341 -12.84 4.56 -4.64
C GLY A 341 -14.05 4.90 -5.50
N THR A 342 -15.00 3.98 -5.57
CA THR A 342 -16.25 4.15 -6.33
C THR A 342 -17.06 5.37 -5.86
N ALA A 343 -17.01 5.72 -4.58
CA ALA A 343 -17.71 6.87 -4.00
C ALA A 343 -17.10 8.23 -4.42
N GLY A 344 -15.76 8.33 -4.52
CA GLY A 344 -15.07 9.56 -4.92
C GLY A 344 -15.27 9.90 -6.41
N LEU A 345 -15.37 8.89 -7.27
CA LEU A 345 -15.64 9.04 -8.71
C LEU A 345 -17.10 9.39 -9.00
N MET A 346 -18.04 9.10 -8.09
CA MET A 346 -19.47 9.36 -8.29
C MET A 346 -19.87 10.83 -8.18
N ALA A 347 -19.06 11.68 -7.56
CA ALA A 347 -19.39 13.11 -7.38
C ALA A 347 -19.42 13.91 -8.69
N GLY A 348 -18.95 13.37 -9.81
CA GLY A 348 -18.93 14.07 -11.09
C GLY A 348 -19.02 13.24 -12.37
N MET A 349 -19.06 11.90 -12.29
CA MET A 349 -19.06 11.02 -13.47
C MET A 349 -20.22 10.02 -13.47
N ARG A 350 -20.73 9.69 -14.67
CA ARG A 350 -21.74 8.64 -14.81
C ARG A 350 -21.17 7.30 -14.33
N ALA A 351 -21.91 6.58 -13.51
CA ALA A 351 -21.51 5.33 -12.84
C ALA A 351 -20.89 4.26 -13.76
N SER A 352 -21.26 4.24 -15.04
CA SER A 352 -20.73 3.28 -16.03
C SER A 352 -19.27 3.51 -16.43
N MET A 353 -18.71 4.71 -16.19
CA MET A 353 -17.32 5.05 -16.50
C MET A 353 -16.35 4.85 -15.32
N ALA A 354 -16.87 4.67 -14.10
CA ALA A 354 -16.07 4.61 -12.89
C ALA A 354 -15.28 3.29 -12.73
N HIS A 355 -15.68 2.23 -13.44
CA HIS A 355 -15.07 0.91 -13.32
C HIS A 355 -14.11 0.53 -14.47
N GLU A 356 -14.01 1.38 -15.49
CA GLU A 356 -13.12 1.10 -16.61
C GLU A 356 -11.68 1.48 -16.27
N VAL A 357 -10.80 0.47 -16.21
CA VAL A 357 -9.35 0.67 -16.06
C VAL A 357 -8.80 1.08 -17.41
N LYS A 358 -8.21 2.29 -17.48
CA LYS A 358 -7.50 2.78 -18.66
C LYS A 358 -6.00 2.82 -18.37
N ILE A 359 -5.28 1.91 -18.99
CA ILE A 359 -3.83 1.76 -18.86
C ILE A 359 -3.22 1.65 -20.27
N LEU A 360 -2.14 2.36 -20.53
CA LEU A 360 -1.42 2.34 -21.80
C LEU A 360 0.07 2.13 -21.56
N PRO A 361 0.78 1.40 -22.43
CA PRO A 361 2.25 1.36 -22.42
C PRO A 361 2.85 2.75 -22.48
N ILE A 362 3.97 2.97 -21.79
CA ILE A 362 4.62 4.30 -21.77
C ILE A 362 5.04 4.75 -23.18
N ASP A 363 5.49 3.83 -24.03
CA ASP A 363 5.94 4.11 -25.39
C ASP A 363 4.83 4.70 -26.25
N ASP A 364 3.59 4.19 -26.11
CA ASP A 364 2.42 4.70 -26.82
C ASP A 364 2.11 6.14 -26.39
N VAL A 365 2.23 6.43 -25.09
CA VAL A 365 1.97 7.76 -24.53
C VAL A 365 3.07 8.73 -24.94
N LEU A 366 4.35 8.36 -24.88
CA LEU A 366 5.47 9.18 -25.35
C LEU A 366 5.34 9.53 -26.83
N THR A 367 4.96 8.54 -27.64
CA THR A 367 4.72 8.78 -29.08
C THR A 367 3.61 9.79 -29.31
N ALA A 368 2.50 9.69 -28.57
CA ALA A 368 1.38 10.62 -28.70
C ALA A 368 1.75 12.05 -28.25
N VAL A 369 2.53 12.20 -27.18
CA VAL A 369 2.98 13.51 -26.67
C VAL A 369 4.00 14.17 -27.62
N CYS A 370 4.86 13.38 -28.29
CA CYS A 370 5.84 13.92 -29.24
C CYS A 370 5.24 14.31 -30.61
N GLN A 371 4.03 13.82 -30.94
CA GLN A 371 3.36 14.10 -32.22
C GLN A 371 2.35 15.26 -32.15
N GLY A 372 1.97 15.73 -30.97
CA GLY A 372 1.04 16.83 -30.73
C GLY A 372 1.77 18.12 -30.44
#